data_3f24ad2f61d947a49189c8e421c5bbd9
#
_entry.id   3f24ad2f61d947a49189c8e421c5bbd9
#
_cell.length_a   1.000
_cell.length_b   1.000
_cell.length_c   1.000
_cell.angle_alpha   90.00
_cell.angle_beta   90.00
_cell.angle_gamma   90.00
#
_symmetry.space_group_name_H-M   'P 1'
#
loop_
_entity.id
_entity.type
_entity.pdbx_description
1 polymer ?
#
loop_
_entity_poly.entity_id
_entity_poly.type
_entity_poly.pdbx_seq_one_letter_code
_entity_poly.pdbx_strand_id
1 'polypeptide(L)'
;KVLESGIGSGALSMALLRAGANIVGYELREDFANRASKNITAFFGEDILHNYTIKIADIYDGITEDKFDRAILDLPEPWKTIPHLEGSLVDGGIVVGYTPSITQAMRLREALATSTFVMEETYEVSKRNWHIEGRAVRPEHRMVAHTGFITHARFVSQI
;
A
#
# COMPACT_ATOMS: atom_id res chain seq x y z
N LYS A 1 -7.32 11.98 1.12
CA LYS A 1 -6.20 11.83 2.06
C LYS A 1 -5.80 10.36 2.15
N VAL A 2 -4.52 10.06 2.04
CA VAL A 2 -4.01 8.68 2.01
C VAL A 2 -3.02 8.45 3.15
N LEU A 3 -3.20 7.35 3.87
CA LEU A 3 -2.22 6.79 4.77
C LEU A 3 -1.35 5.81 3.97
N GLU A 4 -0.04 5.98 4.01
CA GLU A 4 0.93 5.04 3.45
C GLU A 4 1.81 4.50 4.58
N SER A 5 2.08 3.20 4.63
CA SER A 5 3.07 2.65 5.54
C SER A 5 3.93 1.60 4.87
N GLY A 6 5.24 1.66 5.18
CA GLY A 6 6.28 0.97 4.43
C GLY A 6 6.75 1.80 3.24
N ILE A 7 7.16 3.04 3.49
CA ILE A 7 7.53 4.02 2.43
C ILE A 7 8.71 3.53 1.58
N GLY A 8 9.70 2.93 2.21
CA GLY A 8 10.89 2.39 1.54
C GLY A 8 11.64 3.44 0.71
N SER A 9 11.69 3.26 -0.61
CA SER A 9 12.33 4.20 -1.53
C SER A 9 11.45 5.38 -1.94
N GLY A 10 10.16 5.38 -1.59
CA GLY A 10 9.17 6.36 -2.02
C GLY A 10 8.53 6.06 -3.38
N ALA A 11 8.72 4.88 -3.94
CA ALA A 11 8.20 4.54 -5.27
C ALA A 11 6.66 4.56 -5.30
N LEU A 12 6.01 3.99 -4.28
CA LEU A 12 4.57 4.03 -4.15
C LEU A 12 4.08 5.45 -3.84
N SER A 13 4.76 6.15 -2.92
CA SER A 13 4.47 7.57 -2.63
C SER A 13 4.45 8.42 -3.89
N MET A 14 5.45 8.25 -4.79
CA MET A 14 5.50 8.98 -6.06
C MET A 14 4.29 8.68 -6.96
N ALA A 15 3.84 7.43 -7.02
CA ALA A 15 2.66 7.05 -7.79
C ALA A 15 1.38 7.68 -7.21
N LEU A 16 1.24 7.70 -5.89
CA LEU A 16 0.12 8.31 -5.18
C LEU A 16 0.10 9.84 -5.34
N LEU A 17 1.25 10.49 -5.18
CA LEU A 17 1.39 11.95 -5.40
C LEU A 17 1.03 12.33 -6.83
N ARG A 18 1.48 11.55 -7.82
CA ARG A 18 1.11 11.75 -9.22
C ARG A 18 -0.38 11.61 -9.47
N ALA A 19 -1.06 10.78 -8.69
CA ALA A 19 -2.52 10.64 -8.72
C ALA A 19 -3.27 11.75 -7.95
N GLY A 20 -2.56 12.74 -7.39
CA GLY A 20 -3.13 13.86 -6.66
C GLY A 20 -3.44 13.58 -5.20
N ALA A 21 -2.83 12.55 -4.60
CA ALA A 21 -3.05 12.24 -3.19
C ALA A 21 -2.36 13.25 -2.27
N ASN A 22 -3.01 13.49 -1.13
CA ASN A 22 -2.39 14.11 0.05
C ASN A 22 -2.04 12.99 1.02
N ILE A 23 -0.75 12.77 1.28
CA ILE A 23 -0.24 11.58 1.93
C ILE A 23 0.32 11.88 3.31
N VAL A 24 -0.03 11.03 4.27
CA VAL A 24 0.72 10.86 5.53
C VAL A 24 1.37 9.49 5.49
N GLY A 25 2.69 9.45 5.40
CA GLY A 25 3.48 8.23 5.33
C GLY A 25 4.13 7.90 6.67
N TYR A 26 4.00 6.66 7.10
CA TYR A 26 4.67 6.12 8.28
C TYR A 26 5.87 5.27 7.85
N GLU A 27 7.04 5.59 8.38
CA GLU A 27 8.29 4.85 8.16
C GLU A 27 9.04 4.71 9.49
N LEU A 28 9.42 3.48 9.83
CA LEU A 28 10.17 3.22 11.07
C LEU A 28 11.62 3.69 10.97
N ARG A 29 12.20 3.60 9.78
CA ARG A 29 13.62 3.85 9.51
C ARG A 29 13.84 5.24 8.94
N GLU A 30 14.56 6.06 9.67
CA GLU A 30 14.89 7.44 9.27
C GLU A 30 15.70 7.50 7.97
N ASP A 31 16.61 6.53 7.73
CA ASP A 31 17.39 6.47 6.50
C ASP A 31 16.53 6.23 5.25
N PHE A 32 15.46 5.42 5.37
CA PHE A 32 14.47 5.24 4.31
C PHE A 32 13.60 6.48 4.12
N ALA A 33 13.12 7.09 5.20
CA ALA A 33 12.35 8.33 5.15
C ALA A 33 13.11 9.43 4.41
N ASN A 34 14.41 9.60 4.75
CA ASN A 34 15.29 10.57 4.09
C ASN A 34 15.55 10.22 2.61
N ARG A 35 15.69 8.94 2.28
CA ARG A 35 15.83 8.48 0.89
C ARG A 35 14.57 8.77 0.09
N ALA A 36 13.40 8.44 0.62
CA ALA A 36 12.12 8.68 -0.02
C ALA A 36 11.92 10.17 -0.31
N SER A 37 12.16 11.02 0.69
CA SER A 37 12.07 12.47 0.54
C SER A 37 12.96 12.99 -0.60
N LYS A 38 14.23 12.56 -0.64
CA LYS A 38 15.18 12.93 -1.72
C LYS A 38 14.69 12.48 -3.11
N ASN A 39 14.21 11.24 -3.21
CA ASN A 39 13.73 10.70 -4.48
C ASN A 39 12.49 11.45 -4.97
N ILE A 40 11.55 11.74 -4.07
CA ILE A 40 10.31 12.46 -4.38
C ILE A 40 10.61 13.89 -4.82
N THR A 41 11.47 14.60 -4.08
CA THR A 41 11.87 15.97 -4.44
C THR A 41 12.63 16.02 -5.76
N ALA A 42 13.51 15.05 -6.01
CA ALA A 42 14.24 14.96 -7.28
C ALA A 42 13.30 14.74 -8.48
N PHE A 43 12.17 14.06 -8.28
CA PHE A 43 11.24 13.74 -9.36
C PHE A 43 10.19 14.83 -9.61
N PHE A 44 9.67 15.47 -8.54
CA PHE A 44 8.57 16.42 -8.63
C PHE A 44 8.95 17.87 -8.32
N GLY A 45 10.12 18.12 -7.73
CA GLY A 45 10.47 19.39 -7.13
C GLY A 45 10.02 19.49 -5.66
N GLU A 46 10.45 20.54 -4.96
CA GLU A 46 10.18 20.71 -3.52
C GLU A 46 8.72 21.02 -3.20
N ASP A 47 8.00 21.65 -4.11
CA ASP A 47 6.59 22.04 -3.91
C ASP A 47 5.68 20.86 -3.61
N ILE A 48 6.03 19.65 -4.05
CA ILE A 48 5.24 18.43 -3.81
C ILE A 48 5.15 18.06 -2.32
N LEU A 49 6.12 18.51 -1.52
CA LEU A 49 6.15 18.23 -0.08
C LEU A 49 5.00 18.87 0.70
N HIS A 50 4.27 19.82 0.11
CA HIS A 50 3.02 20.32 0.70
C HIS A 50 1.93 19.23 0.76
N ASN A 51 2.02 18.21 -0.10
CA ASN A 51 1.09 17.09 -0.15
C ASN A 51 1.66 15.80 0.45
N TYR A 52 2.83 15.86 1.09
CA TYR A 52 3.50 14.69 1.62
C TYR A 52 4.11 14.93 3.01
N THR A 53 3.56 14.31 4.02
CA THR A 53 4.08 14.32 5.38
C THR A 53 4.67 12.96 5.71
N ILE A 54 5.93 12.88 6.11
CA ILE A 54 6.56 11.66 6.61
C ILE A 54 6.63 11.70 8.12
N LYS A 55 6.17 10.62 8.76
CA LYS A 55 6.32 10.35 10.19
C LYS A 55 7.31 9.22 10.40
N ILE A 56 8.35 9.49 11.18
CA ILE A 56 9.29 8.46 11.63
C ILE A 56 8.70 7.85 12.89
N ALA A 57 7.92 6.76 12.70
CA ALA A 57 7.20 6.09 13.78
C ALA A 57 6.86 4.65 13.37
N ASP A 58 6.68 3.78 14.35
CA ASP A 58 6.13 2.46 14.13
C ASP A 58 4.60 2.54 14.04
N ILE A 59 4.03 2.19 12.91
CA ILE A 59 2.58 2.20 12.71
C ILE A 59 1.87 1.15 13.59
N TYR A 60 2.59 0.13 14.04
CA TYR A 60 2.03 -0.89 14.93
C TYR A 60 1.75 -0.35 16.34
N ASP A 61 2.38 0.78 16.72
CA ASP A 61 2.10 1.47 17.99
C ASP A 61 0.83 2.33 17.92
N GLY A 62 0.31 2.58 16.71
CA GLY A 62 -0.92 3.34 16.50
C GLY A 62 -0.84 4.39 15.39
N ILE A 63 -1.99 4.94 15.05
CA ILE A 63 -2.15 6.00 14.06
C ILE A 63 -2.70 7.22 14.78
N THR A 64 -2.00 8.35 14.67
CA THR A 64 -2.37 9.57 15.41
C THR A 64 -3.26 10.53 14.61
N GLU A 65 -3.35 10.34 13.29
CA GLU A 65 -4.23 11.08 12.40
C GLU A 65 -5.51 10.31 12.11
N ASP A 66 -6.52 11.03 11.68
CA ASP A 66 -7.81 10.49 11.30
C ASP A 66 -8.25 10.94 9.90
N LYS A 67 -9.40 10.42 9.48
CA LYS A 67 -10.09 10.80 8.26
C LYS A 67 -9.28 10.55 6.99
N PHE A 68 -8.68 9.37 6.91
CA PHE A 68 -8.09 8.89 5.68
C PHE A 68 -9.16 8.25 4.78
N ASP A 69 -9.11 8.57 3.49
CA ASP A 69 -9.96 7.93 2.49
C ASP A 69 -9.40 6.56 2.11
N ARG A 70 -8.08 6.40 2.18
CA ARG A 70 -7.37 5.17 1.81
C ARG A 70 -6.22 4.93 2.77
N ALA A 71 -5.95 3.65 3.04
CA ALA A 71 -4.73 3.19 3.71
C ALA A 71 -4.03 2.17 2.82
N ILE A 72 -2.73 2.35 2.57
CA ILE A 72 -1.94 1.43 1.76
C ILE A 72 -0.77 0.95 2.60
N LEU A 73 -0.67 -0.39 2.72
CA LEU A 73 0.24 -1.07 3.64
C LEU A 73 1.19 -1.98 2.85
N ASP A 74 2.47 -1.60 2.81
CA ASP A 74 3.57 -2.46 2.33
C ASP A 74 4.45 -2.83 3.52
N LEU A 75 3.93 -3.72 4.36
CA LEU A 75 4.48 -4.06 5.66
C LEU A 75 4.66 -5.57 5.80
N PRO A 76 5.61 -6.02 6.64
CA PRO A 76 5.77 -7.45 6.93
C PRO A 76 4.53 -8.08 7.58
N GLU A 77 3.82 -7.34 8.44
CA GLU A 77 2.69 -7.83 9.22
C GLU A 77 1.49 -6.86 9.18
N PRO A 78 0.92 -6.58 7.97
CA PRO A 78 -0.13 -5.56 7.81
C PRO A 78 -1.38 -5.82 8.65
N TRP A 79 -1.65 -7.08 9.03
CA TRP A 79 -2.79 -7.42 9.90
C TRP A 79 -2.74 -6.75 11.28
N LYS A 80 -1.55 -6.38 11.78
CA LYS A 80 -1.39 -5.68 13.07
C LYS A 80 -1.92 -4.25 13.04
N THR A 81 -2.04 -3.64 11.85
CA THR A 81 -2.54 -2.27 11.71
C THR A 81 -4.07 -2.20 11.65
N ILE A 82 -4.76 -3.30 11.38
CA ILE A 82 -6.21 -3.30 11.16
C ILE A 82 -6.99 -2.65 12.31
N PRO A 83 -6.73 -2.95 13.60
CA PRO A 83 -7.44 -2.31 14.70
C PRO A 83 -7.25 -0.78 14.76
N HIS A 84 -6.07 -0.28 14.35
CA HIS A 84 -5.78 1.16 14.35
C HIS A 84 -6.47 1.88 13.17
N LEU A 85 -6.69 1.18 12.06
CA LEU A 85 -7.37 1.74 10.88
C LEU A 85 -8.86 1.96 11.10
N GLU A 86 -9.51 1.18 11.96
CA GLU A 86 -10.93 1.36 12.30
C GLU A 86 -11.22 2.73 12.92
N GLY A 87 -10.26 3.32 13.65
CA GLY A 87 -10.35 4.65 14.22
C GLY A 87 -9.86 5.77 13.28
N SER A 88 -9.16 5.44 12.19
CA SER A 88 -8.43 6.40 11.37
C SER A 88 -9.03 6.59 9.97
N LEU A 89 -9.81 5.64 9.46
CA LEU A 89 -10.46 5.73 8.17
C LEU A 89 -11.82 6.44 8.28
N VAL A 90 -12.20 7.13 7.21
CA VAL A 90 -13.58 7.59 7.03
C VAL A 90 -14.48 6.40 6.72
N ASP A 91 -15.78 6.54 6.98
CA ASP A 91 -16.77 5.55 6.53
C ASP A 91 -16.70 5.34 5.02
N GLY A 92 -16.68 4.08 4.57
CA GLY A 92 -16.42 3.73 3.16
C GLY A 92 -14.95 3.80 2.74
N GLY A 93 -14.03 4.13 3.64
CA GLY A 93 -12.59 4.14 3.39
C GLY A 93 -12.07 2.75 3.00
N ILE A 94 -10.99 2.68 2.22
CA ILE A 94 -10.45 1.42 1.72
C ILE A 94 -9.04 1.21 2.26
N VAL A 95 -8.79 0.01 2.79
CA VAL A 95 -7.45 -0.50 3.06
C VAL A 95 -6.97 -1.36 1.90
N VAL A 96 -5.69 -1.23 1.56
CA VAL A 96 -4.98 -2.08 0.58
C VAL A 96 -3.69 -2.56 1.23
N GLY A 97 -3.51 -3.87 1.33
CA GLY A 97 -2.28 -4.49 1.80
C GLY A 97 -1.56 -5.22 0.66
N TYR A 98 -0.26 -4.99 0.53
CA TYR A 98 0.61 -5.78 -0.32
C TYR A 98 1.41 -6.75 0.53
N THR A 99 1.38 -8.03 0.18
CA THR A 99 2.09 -9.08 0.90
C THR A 99 2.82 -10.01 -0.06
N PRO A 100 4.10 -10.35 0.21
CA PRO A 100 4.89 -11.19 -0.68
C PRO A 100 4.49 -12.67 -0.63
N SER A 101 3.78 -13.14 0.39
CA SER A 101 3.41 -14.54 0.50
C SER A 101 1.91 -14.74 0.75
N ILE A 102 1.38 -15.88 0.28
CA ILE A 102 -0.03 -16.24 0.48
C ILE A 102 -0.39 -16.43 1.95
N THR A 103 0.54 -16.87 2.78
CA THR A 103 0.33 -17.02 4.23
C THR A 103 0.20 -15.67 4.93
N GLN A 104 0.89 -14.63 4.46
CA GLN A 104 0.70 -13.26 4.96
C GLN A 104 -0.64 -12.71 4.50
N ALA A 105 -1.02 -12.92 3.22
CA ALA A 105 -2.32 -12.54 2.71
C ALA A 105 -3.46 -13.22 3.51
N MET A 106 -3.31 -14.51 3.83
CA MET A 106 -4.26 -15.24 4.66
C MET A 106 -4.42 -14.60 6.06
N ARG A 107 -3.32 -14.26 6.74
CA ARG A 107 -3.36 -13.59 8.04
C ARG A 107 -4.04 -12.21 7.97
N LEU A 108 -3.78 -11.45 6.90
CA LEU A 108 -4.46 -10.18 6.70
C LEU A 108 -5.96 -10.38 6.50
N ARG A 109 -6.38 -11.39 5.72
CA ARG A 109 -7.79 -11.76 5.54
C ARG A 109 -8.45 -12.18 6.86
N GLU A 110 -7.77 -12.96 7.69
CA GLU A 110 -8.26 -13.37 9.02
C GLU A 110 -8.49 -12.16 9.93
N ALA A 111 -7.57 -11.19 9.93
CA ALA A 111 -7.75 -9.96 10.71
C ALA A 111 -8.91 -9.10 10.20
N LEU A 112 -9.07 -8.97 8.88
CA LEU A 112 -10.19 -8.26 8.27
C LEU A 112 -11.53 -8.92 8.59
N ALA A 113 -11.62 -10.25 8.51
CA ALA A 113 -12.84 -11.00 8.77
C ALA A 113 -13.36 -10.88 10.22
N THR A 114 -12.50 -10.49 11.17
CA THR A 114 -12.86 -10.27 12.59
C THR A 114 -12.98 -8.79 12.95
N SER A 115 -13.04 -7.90 11.96
CA SER A 115 -13.06 -6.44 12.10
C SER A 115 -14.34 -5.85 11.48
N THR A 116 -14.41 -4.53 11.42
CA THR A 116 -15.51 -3.79 10.77
C THR A 116 -15.32 -3.61 9.25
N PHE A 117 -14.30 -4.23 8.68
CA PHE A 117 -14.07 -4.22 7.24
C PHE A 117 -14.93 -5.25 6.52
N VAL A 118 -15.38 -4.89 5.31
CA VAL A 118 -16.23 -5.72 4.45
C VAL A 118 -15.70 -5.74 3.02
N MET A 119 -16.27 -6.62 2.17
CA MET A 119 -15.92 -6.73 0.75
C MET A 119 -14.43 -7.03 0.51
N GLU A 120 -13.88 -7.98 1.30
CA GLU A 120 -12.47 -8.34 1.22
C GLU A 120 -12.20 -9.18 -0.04
N GLU A 121 -11.22 -8.75 -0.80
CA GLU A 121 -10.73 -9.47 -1.97
C GLU A 121 -9.20 -9.59 -1.92
N THR A 122 -8.69 -10.73 -2.39
CA THR A 122 -7.25 -10.96 -2.53
C THR A 122 -6.95 -11.48 -3.93
N TYR A 123 -5.99 -10.87 -4.62
CA TYR A 123 -5.60 -11.23 -5.98
C TYR A 123 -4.12 -10.99 -6.24
N GLU A 124 -3.62 -11.57 -7.33
CA GLU A 124 -2.31 -11.29 -7.92
C GLU A 124 -2.49 -10.59 -9.26
N VAL A 125 -1.48 -9.79 -9.63
CA VAL A 125 -1.38 -9.22 -10.98
C VAL A 125 -0.17 -9.82 -11.66
N SER A 126 -0.38 -10.48 -12.79
CA SER A 126 0.69 -11.07 -13.60
C SER A 126 0.70 -10.53 -15.02
N LYS A 127 1.90 -10.40 -15.60
CA LYS A 127 2.09 -10.00 -16.99
C LYS A 127 2.77 -11.14 -17.74
N ARG A 128 2.14 -11.63 -18.81
CA ARG A 128 2.71 -12.62 -19.70
C ARG A 128 3.04 -11.98 -21.05
N ASN A 129 4.31 -11.99 -21.43
CA ASN A 129 4.76 -11.52 -22.72
C ASN A 129 4.61 -12.62 -23.78
N TRP A 130 4.44 -12.20 -25.02
CA TRP A 130 4.37 -13.07 -26.19
C TRP A 130 5.50 -12.76 -27.14
N HIS A 131 6.15 -13.81 -27.65
CA HIS A 131 7.07 -13.72 -28.77
C HIS A 131 6.27 -13.76 -30.07
N ILE A 132 6.46 -12.78 -30.93
CA ILE A 132 5.79 -12.69 -32.23
C ILE A 132 6.84 -12.34 -33.26
N GLU A 133 7.27 -13.35 -34.04
CA GLU A 133 8.26 -13.18 -35.11
C GLU A 133 7.92 -14.14 -36.26
N GLY A 134 7.54 -13.60 -37.43
CA GLY A 134 7.12 -14.37 -38.58
C GLY A 134 5.97 -15.33 -38.27
N ARG A 135 6.21 -16.65 -38.40
CA ARG A 135 5.25 -17.70 -38.04
C ARG A 135 5.38 -18.19 -36.60
N ALA A 136 6.39 -17.71 -35.87
CA ALA A 136 6.62 -18.11 -34.48
C ALA A 136 5.81 -17.20 -33.54
N VAL A 137 4.60 -17.66 -33.19
CA VAL A 137 3.71 -16.97 -32.24
C VAL A 137 3.53 -17.86 -31.02
N ARG A 138 4.10 -17.46 -29.89
CA ARG A 138 4.08 -18.25 -28.66
C ARG A 138 4.29 -17.38 -27.42
N PRO A 139 3.88 -17.81 -26.22
CA PRO A 139 4.30 -17.14 -25.00
C PRO A 139 5.83 -17.12 -24.86
N GLU A 140 6.37 -16.08 -24.24
CA GLU A 140 7.77 -16.09 -23.83
C GLU A 140 8.05 -17.27 -22.87
N HIS A 141 9.24 -17.86 -22.99
CA HIS A 141 9.61 -19.02 -22.17
C HIS A 141 9.82 -18.66 -20.70
N ARG A 142 10.29 -17.42 -20.43
CA ARG A 142 10.51 -16.95 -19.07
C ARG A 142 9.42 -15.95 -18.69
N MET A 143 8.89 -16.13 -17.49
CA MET A 143 7.87 -15.28 -16.90
C MET A 143 8.19 -15.09 -15.41
N VAL A 144 8.09 -13.86 -14.93
CA VAL A 144 7.95 -13.63 -13.49
C VAL A 144 6.51 -13.96 -13.13
N ALA A 145 6.30 -15.14 -12.58
CA ALA A 145 4.97 -15.70 -12.36
C ALA A 145 4.33 -15.26 -11.04
N HIS A 146 5.14 -14.76 -10.11
CA HIS A 146 4.69 -14.28 -8.81
C HIS A 146 5.43 -13.00 -8.43
N THR A 147 4.71 -12.00 -7.94
CA THR A 147 5.27 -10.75 -7.40
C THR A 147 4.81 -10.49 -5.97
N GLY A 148 3.55 -10.71 -5.68
CA GLY A 148 2.93 -10.53 -4.38
C GLY A 148 1.41 -10.52 -4.49
N PHE A 149 0.77 -10.54 -3.35
CA PHE A 149 -0.69 -10.53 -3.22
C PHE A 149 -1.16 -9.14 -2.81
N ILE A 150 -2.21 -8.67 -3.47
CA ILE A 150 -2.92 -7.45 -3.12
C ILE A 150 -4.22 -7.87 -2.44
N THR A 151 -4.39 -7.43 -1.20
CA THR A 151 -5.63 -7.62 -0.44
C THR A 151 -6.24 -6.26 -0.18
N HIS A 152 -7.52 -6.09 -0.48
CA HIS A 152 -8.23 -4.88 -0.13
C HIS A 152 -9.54 -5.18 0.62
N ALA A 153 -10.00 -4.20 1.39
CA ALA A 153 -11.29 -4.22 2.07
C ALA A 153 -11.80 -2.80 2.29
N ARG A 154 -13.10 -2.68 2.54
CA ARG A 154 -13.78 -1.42 2.82
C ARG A 154 -14.16 -1.33 4.29
N PHE A 155 -13.78 -0.24 4.93
CA PHE A 155 -14.21 0.09 6.29
C PHE A 155 -15.68 0.55 6.28
N VAL A 156 -16.45 0.03 7.21
CA VAL A 156 -17.85 0.45 7.47
C VAL A 156 -17.98 0.75 8.95
N SER A 157 -18.22 2.02 9.28
CA SER A 157 -18.45 2.40 10.67
C SER A 157 -19.73 1.70 11.17
N GLN A 158 -19.63 1.11 12.36
CA GLN A 158 -20.83 0.57 13.02
C GLN A 158 -21.78 1.74 13.34
N ILE A 159 -23.04 1.60 12.95
CA ILE A 159 -24.11 2.52 13.30
C ILE A 159 -24.51 2.30 14.75
#